data_f0aec8f9698124b19456613de9018fd0
#
_entry.id   f0aec8f9698124b19456613de9018fd0
#
_cell.length_a   1.000
_cell.length_b   1.000
_cell.length_c   1.000
_cell.angle_alpha   90.00
_cell.angle_beta   90.00
_cell.angle_gamma   90.00
#
_symmetry.space_group_name_H-M   'P 1'
#
loop_
_entity.id
_entity.type
_entity.pdbx_description
1 polymer ?
#
loop_
_entity_poly.entity_id
_entity_poly.type
_entity_poly.pdbx_seq_one_letter_code
_entity_poly.pdbx_strand_id
1 'polypeptide(L)'
;MKLGIDFGTSNSAAAAHIDGKVVPVSFGEAQQFRTTVYFPEVMRDPNDFELTPALEAQVDDLIESGRRDARAVGNTRSHEQLRSDAIRVVRRQWMEERIREPRSSTTLLQNAVYGDEALEAYFEENEGNLVQSPKSMLGYNLHPRAKQTITGIATHILEHIRLTASRQLQSNVRSALLGRPVQFRSSIGAAGNDQALDILRSAAMAAGFDEVDFLEEPAAAAMHYHAVSTDRHEAVIVDVGGGTTDIAHASVGGNAAPQIHRAWGIARGGTDIDLALSLAGYMPLFGRGITRVPAHHYVEAAMVQDMTRQRDFRQHNYDAVELPFGPRLQALQDTGNTARLYRAVEHCKIALSSQPSHHSMLDFIEAGLSVDIDAPHLTTAAGGYLGELEVLLQQVRADIGHDPAAVFLTGGMSRAGYIQQAAAAAFPTAKLVHGDPSFGVVQGLALAATTSGAAAGL
;
A
#
# COMPACT_ATOMS: atom_id res chain seq x y z
N MET A 1 11.30 -0.02 -26.63
CA MET A 1 9.89 0.19 -26.23
C MET A 1 9.88 0.53 -24.75
N LYS A 2 9.22 1.62 -24.35
CA LYS A 2 9.07 2.05 -22.95
C LYS A 2 7.68 1.64 -22.44
N LEU A 3 7.60 0.99 -21.30
CA LEU A 3 6.37 0.51 -20.69
C LEU A 3 5.85 1.58 -19.72
N GLY A 4 4.57 1.96 -19.81
CA GLY A 4 3.88 2.74 -18.80
C GLY A 4 3.47 1.80 -17.66
N ILE A 5 3.82 2.14 -16.43
CA ILE A 5 3.51 1.33 -15.23
C ILE A 5 2.85 2.21 -14.19
N ASP A 6 1.64 1.87 -13.83
CA ASP A 6 0.97 2.37 -12.63
C ASP A 6 1.23 1.38 -11.48
N PHE A 7 2.18 1.75 -10.62
CA PHE A 7 2.45 1.02 -9.37
C PHE A 7 1.58 1.64 -8.28
N GLY A 8 0.32 1.25 -8.23
CA GLY A 8 -0.67 1.83 -7.34
C GLY A 8 -0.61 1.29 -5.90
N THR A 9 -1.29 1.98 -4.97
CA THR A 9 -1.43 1.54 -3.58
C THR A 9 -2.31 0.29 -3.48
N SER A 10 -3.45 0.28 -4.15
CA SER A 10 -4.39 -0.86 -4.12
C SER A 10 -4.18 -1.82 -5.28
N ASN A 11 -4.00 -1.31 -6.49
CA ASN A 11 -3.82 -2.12 -7.70
C ASN A 11 -2.64 -1.60 -8.50
N SER A 12 -2.00 -2.50 -9.25
CA SER A 12 -0.95 -2.20 -10.21
C SER A 12 -1.38 -2.62 -11.61
N ALA A 13 -0.99 -1.81 -12.60
CA ALA A 13 -1.28 -2.05 -14.01
C ALA A 13 -0.10 -1.62 -14.89
N ALA A 14 -0.04 -2.15 -16.12
CA ALA A 14 0.95 -1.73 -17.10
C ALA A 14 0.36 -1.71 -18.49
N ALA A 15 0.88 -0.82 -19.35
CA ALA A 15 0.50 -0.75 -20.77
C ALA A 15 1.66 -0.26 -21.61
N ALA A 16 1.67 -0.67 -22.89
CA ALA A 16 2.58 -0.17 -23.90
C ALA A 16 1.79 0.57 -25.00
N HIS A 17 2.43 1.54 -25.63
CA HIS A 17 1.88 2.18 -26.82
C HIS A 17 2.60 1.61 -28.05
N ILE A 18 1.86 0.90 -28.92
CA ILE A 18 2.37 0.17 -30.09
C ILE A 18 1.47 0.49 -31.28
N ASP A 19 2.08 0.91 -32.39
CA ASP A 19 1.38 1.21 -33.66
C ASP A 19 0.16 2.12 -33.49
N GLY A 20 0.29 3.16 -32.66
CA GLY A 20 -0.75 4.15 -32.41
C GLY A 20 -1.85 3.68 -31.45
N LYS A 21 -1.70 2.53 -30.80
CA LYS A 21 -2.69 1.98 -29.86
C LYS A 21 -2.06 1.68 -28.51
N VAL A 22 -2.82 1.94 -27.46
CA VAL A 22 -2.46 1.50 -26.11
C VAL A 22 -2.83 0.01 -25.98
N VAL A 23 -1.82 -0.80 -25.63
CA VAL A 23 -1.94 -2.24 -25.41
C VAL A 23 -1.73 -2.50 -23.91
N PRO A 24 -2.78 -2.81 -23.15
CA PRO A 24 -2.64 -3.15 -21.74
C PRO A 24 -1.97 -4.52 -21.56
N VAL A 25 -1.21 -4.66 -20.49
CA VAL A 25 -0.64 -5.93 -20.06
C VAL A 25 -1.70 -6.72 -19.28
N SER A 26 -1.86 -7.99 -19.62
CA SER A 26 -2.79 -8.90 -18.94
C SER A 26 -2.05 -9.72 -17.87
N PHE A 27 -2.60 -9.75 -16.68
CA PHE A 27 -2.16 -10.57 -15.55
C PHE A 27 -3.23 -11.65 -15.32
N GLY A 28 -3.05 -12.81 -15.97
CA GLY A 28 -4.12 -13.78 -16.09
C GLY A 28 -5.26 -13.24 -16.96
N GLU A 29 -6.48 -13.25 -16.44
CA GLU A 29 -7.66 -12.73 -17.13
C GLU A 29 -7.88 -11.21 -16.93
N ALA A 30 -7.19 -10.60 -15.95
CA ALA A 30 -7.33 -9.19 -15.63
C ALA A 30 -6.20 -8.32 -16.23
N GLN A 31 -6.48 -7.03 -16.46
CA GLN A 31 -5.50 -6.05 -16.94
C GLN A 31 -4.84 -5.25 -15.80
N GLN A 32 -5.17 -5.58 -14.58
CA GLN A 32 -4.56 -5.08 -13.36
C GLN A 32 -4.56 -6.18 -12.31
N PHE A 33 -3.72 -6.06 -11.31
CA PHE A 33 -3.73 -6.96 -10.15
C PHE A 33 -3.60 -6.15 -8.86
N ARG A 34 -4.12 -6.69 -7.77
CA ARG A 34 -3.98 -6.10 -6.43
C ARG A 34 -2.49 -5.99 -6.09
N THR A 35 -2.05 -4.82 -5.61
CA THR A 35 -0.66 -4.58 -5.19
C THR A 35 -0.42 -5.28 -3.85
N THR A 36 -0.48 -6.61 -3.87
CA THR A 36 -0.34 -7.52 -2.73
C THR A 36 0.57 -8.65 -3.15
N VAL A 37 1.46 -9.04 -2.26
CA VAL A 37 2.39 -10.15 -2.46
C VAL A 37 2.37 -11.05 -1.24
N TYR A 38 2.27 -12.34 -1.46
CA TYR A 38 2.40 -13.37 -0.45
C TYR A 38 3.73 -14.13 -0.64
N PHE A 39 4.42 -14.35 0.45
CA PHE A 39 5.62 -15.16 0.53
C PHE A 39 5.37 -16.30 1.50
N PRO A 40 5.41 -17.57 1.03
CA PRO A 40 5.18 -18.72 1.90
C PRO A 40 6.26 -18.91 2.98
N GLU A 41 7.46 -18.39 2.75
CA GLU A 41 8.54 -18.46 3.74
C GLU A 41 8.35 -17.41 4.83
N VAL A 42 8.35 -17.88 6.09
CA VAL A 42 8.26 -16.99 7.26
C VAL A 42 9.53 -16.14 7.35
N MET A 43 9.41 -14.86 7.10
CA MET A 43 10.48 -13.89 7.41
C MET A 43 10.56 -13.73 8.93
N ARG A 44 11.45 -14.49 9.58
CA ARG A 44 11.64 -14.38 11.03
C ARG A 44 12.22 -13.01 11.38
N ASP A 45 11.52 -12.28 12.24
CA ASP A 45 12.01 -11.01 12.77
C ASP A 45 13.29 -11.29 13.58
N PRO A 46 14.36 -10.50 13.40
CA PRO A 46 15.53 -10.55 14.29
C PRO A 46 15.20 -10.32 15.78
N ASN A 47 14.03 -9.78 16.08
CA ASN A 47 13.53 -9.61 17.44
C ASN A 47 12.79 -10.86 17.97
N ASP A 48 12.44 -11.83 17.11
CA ASP A 48 11.81 -13.11 17.48
C ASP A 48 12.87 -14.10 18.01
N PHE A 49 13.76 -13.63 18.88
CA PHE A 49 14.71 -14.49 19.55
C PHE A 49 13.98 -15.33 20.58
N GLU A 50 13.79 -16.59 20.28
CA GLU A 50 13.31 -17.60 21.21
C GLU A 50 14.46 -18.52 21.61
N LEU A 51 14.55 -18.84 22.92
CA LEU A 51 15.49 -19.81 23.43
C LEU A 51 15.02 -21.22 23.05
N THR A 52 15.48 -21.70 21.90
CA THR A 52 15.29 -23.10 21.50
C THR A 52 16.14 -24.02 22.38
N PRO A 53 15.84 -25.35 22.48
CA PRO A 53 16.67 -26.29 23.24
C PRO A 53 18.15 -26.25 22.86
N ALA A 54 18.47 -26.01 21.60
CA ALA A 54 19.86 -25.88 21.12
C ALA A 54 20.53 -24.58 21.62
N LEU A 55 19.79 -23.48 21.70
CA LEU A 55 20.29 -22.20 22.23
C LEU A 55 20.36 -22.22 23.77
N GLU A 56 19.44 -22.94 24.45
CA GLU A 56 19.53 -23.20 25.89
C GLU A 56 20.82 -23.96 26.24
N ALA A 57 21.19 -24.99 25.48
CA ALA A 57 22.46 -25.70 25.66
C ALA A 57 23.67 -24.76 25.54
N GLN A 58 23.68 -23.83 24.58
CA GLN A 58 24.74 -22.83 24.47
C GLN A 58 24.74 -21.84 25.65
N VAL A 59 23.58 -21.46 26.18
CA VAL A 59 23.48 -20.66 27.40
C VAL A 59 24.09 -21.39 28.58
N ASP A 60 23.80 -22.69 28.75
CA ASP A 60 24.32 -23.49 29.84
C ASP A 60 25.87 -23.63 29.76
N ASP A 61 26.41 -23.88 28.57
CA ASP A 61 27.86 -23.90 28.32
C ASP A 61 28.55 -22.58 28.71
N LEU A 62 27.93 -21.44 28.35
CA LEU A 62 28.44 -20.11 28.70
C LEU A 62 28.35 -19.84 30.21
N ILE A 63 27.33 -20.34 30.89
CA ILE A 63 27.19 -20.24 32.34
C ILE A 63 28.30 -21.02 33.03
N GLU A 64 28.60 -22.25 32.57
CA GLU A 64 29.67 -23.04 33.12
C GLU A 64 31.06 -22.43 32.88
N SER A 65 31.30 -21.87 31.69
CA SER A 65 32.51 -21.11 31.39
C SER A 65 32.65 -19.89 32.29
N GLY A 66 31.59 -19.08 32.38
CA GLY A 66 31.55 -17.87 33.22
C GLY A 66 31.74 -18.17 34.73
N ARG A 67 31.29 -19.34 35.21
CA ARG A 67 31.56 -19.81 36.58
C ARG A 67 33.04 -20.16 36.81
N ARG A 68 33.66 -20.82 35.83
CA ARG A 68 35.08 -21.14 35.89
C ARG A 68 35.95 -19.90 35.91
N ASP A 69 35.65 -18.94 35.05
CA ASP A 69 36.38 -17.68 34.94
C ASP A 69 36.22 -16.82 36.21
N ALA A 70 35.00 -16.73 36.75
CA ALA A 70 34.74 -16.01 37.98
C ALA A 70 35.51 -16.59 39.18
N ARG A 71 35.59 -17.93 39.29
CA ARG A 71 36.36 -18.59 40.33
C ARG A 71 37.86 -18.36 40.18
N ALA A 72 38.39 -18.32 38.97
CA ALA A 72 39.80 -18.07 38.70
C ALA A 72 40.26 -16.66 39.15
N VAL A 73 39.35 -15.69 39.19
CA VAL A 73 39.62 -14.28 39.53
C VAL A 73 39.11 -13.94 40.95
N GLY A 74 38.66 -14.94 41.73
CA GLY A 74 38.16 -14.75 43.10
C GLY A 74 36.85 -13.99 43.21
N ASN A 75 36.09 -13.94 42.14
CA ASN A 75 34.81 -13.22 42.09
C ASN A 75 33.61 -14.21 42.09
N THR A 76 32.56 -13.90 42.84
CA THR A 76 31.32 -14.68 42.87
C THR A 76 30.20 -13.92 42.16
N ARG A 77 29.79 -14.40 40.99
CA ARG A 77 28.58 -13.93 40.30
C ARG A 77 27.43 -14.86 40.60
N SER A 78 26.24 -14.29 40.77
CA SER A 78 25.01 -15.09 40.93
C SER A 78 24.70 -15.87 39.66
N HIS A 79 23.99 -17.01 39.78
CA HIS A 79 23.57 -17.81 38.66
C HIS A 79 22.67 -16.98 37.68
N GLU A 80 21.83 -16.13 38.23
CA GLU A 80 20.91 -15.26 37.47
C GLU A 80 21.66 -14.22 36.63
N GLN A 81 22.71 -13.62 37.20
CA GLN A 81 23.59 -12.70 36.45
C GLN A 81 24.32 -13.41 35.30
N LEU A 82 24.88 -14.60 35.56
CA LEU A 82 25.56 -15.39 34.54
C LEU A 82 24.61 -15.83 33.43
N ARG A 83 23.37 -16.21 33.76
CA ARG A 83 22.34 -16.57 32.78
C ARG A 83 21.94 -15.37 31.93
N SER A 84 21.70 -14.22 32.53
CA SER A 84 21.35 -12.99 31.80
C SER A 84 22.45 -12.55 30.83
N ASP A 85 23.73 -12.67 31.25
CA ASP A 85 24.88 -12.36 30.40
C ASP A 85 25.02 -13.36 29.26
N ALA A 86 24.84 -14.65 29.54
CA ALA A 86 24.89 -15.73 28.55
C ALA A 86 23.80 -15.57 27.49
N ILE A 87 22.56 -15.29 27.90
CA ILE A 87 21.45 -15.03 26.97
C ILE A 87 21.77 -13.83 26.06
N ARG A 88 22.36 -12.75 26.59
CA ARG A 88 22.77 -11.60 25.77
C ARG A 88 23.84 -11.98 24.74
N VAL A 89 24.77 -12.84 25.09
CA VAL A 89 25.81 -13.31 24.17
C VAL A 89 25.22 -14.20 23.09
N VAL A 90 24.40 -15.19 23.46
CA VAL A 90 23.73 -16.11 22.53
C VAL A 90 22.82 -15.36 21.59
N ARG A 91 22.02 -14.40 22.10
CA ARG A 91 21.16 -13.53 21.28
C ARG A 91 21.98 -12.72 20.27
N ARG A 92 23.11 -12.16 20.68
CA ARG A 92 23.99 -11.40 19.78
C ARG A 92 24.59 -12.29 18.71
N GLN A 93 25.10 -13.48 19.07
CA GLN A 93 25.67 -14.46 18.13
C GLN A 93 24.58 -14.94 17.14
N TRP A 94 23.39 -15.27 17.62
CA TRP A 94 22.24 -15.63 16.80
C TRP A 94 21.86 -14.52 15.82
N MET A 95 21.91 -13.23 16.24
CA MET A 95 21.71 -12.10 15.37
C MET A 95 22.83 -11.95 14.33
N GLU A 96 24.11 -12.12 14.74
CA GLU A 96 25.26 -12.00 13.86
C GLU A 96 25.33 -13.13 12.83
N GLU A 97 25.00 -14.37 13.18
CA GLU A 97 24.90 -15.49 12.26
C GLU A 97 23.82 -15.26 11.21
N ARG A 98 22.67 -14.73 11.62
CA ARG A 98 21.58 -14.37 10.70
C ARG A 98 21.89 -13.17 9.81
N ILE A 99 22.78 -12.29 10.23
CA ILE A 99 23.30 -11.20 9.38
C ILE A 99 24.34 -11.73 8.38
N ARG A 100 25.10 -12.76 8.74
CA ARG A 100 26.14 -13.37 7.90
C ARG A 100 25.61 -14.40 6.90
N GLU A 101 24.45 -15.01 7.14
CA GLU A 101 23.82 -15.83 6.12
C GLU A 101 23.59 -14.95 4.88
N PRO A 102 24.19 -15.29 3.71
CA PRO A 102 23.96 -14.53 2.48
C PRO A 102 22.55 -14.86 2.00
N ARG A 103 21.56 -14.28 2.66
CA ARG A 103 20.19 -14.25 2.15
C ARG A 103 20.20 -13.19 1.06
N SER A 104 20.45 -13.62 -0.16
CA SER A 104 20.05 -12.82 -1.30
C SER A 104 18.55 -12.55 -1.12
N SER A 105 18.15 -11.30 -1.09
CA SER A 105 16.75 -10.89 -1.10
C SER A 105 15.93 -11.60 -2.21
N THR A 106 16.59 -12.06 -3.26
CA THR A 106 16.06 -12.88 -4.34
C THR A 106 15.69 -14.31 -3.95
N THR A 107 16.37 -14.95 -2.97
CA THR A 107 16.08 -16.33 -2.57
C THR A 107 14.82 -16.42 -1.69
N LEU A 108 14.50 -15.38 -0.91
CA LEU A 108 13.32 -15.32 -0.05
C LEU A 108 12.01 -15.16 -0.82
N LEU A 109 12.09 -14.90 -2.13
CA LEU A 109 10.95 -14.50 -2.94
C LEU A 109 10.71 -15.51 -4.10
N GLN A 110 11.39 -16.63 -4.07
CA GLN A 110 11.15 -17.77 -4.95
C GLN A 110 9.77 -18.30 -4.70
N ASN A 111 8.77 -18.30 -5.19
CA ASN A 111 7.38 -18.72 -4.96
C ASN A 111 6.45 -17.60 -4.46
N ALA A 112 6.78 -16.33 -4.74
CA ALA A 112 5.88 -15.23 -4.45
C ALA A 112 4.60 -15.36 -5.28
N VAL A 113 3.46 -15.18 -4.61
CA VAL A 113 2.13 -15.11 -5.23
C VAL A 113 1.67 -13.66 -5.22
N TYR A 114 0.99 -13.21 -6.29
CA TYR A 114 0.61 -11.82 -6.47
C TYR A 114 -0.90 -11.65 -6.58
N GLY A 115 -1.39 -10.46 -6.24
CA GLY A 115 -2.78 -10.10 -6.45
C GLY A 115 -3.75 -10.74 -5.46
N ASP A 116 -4.95 -11.06 -5.91
CA ASP A 116 -5.98 -11.70 -5.09
C ASP A 116 -5.61 -13.15 -4.74
N GLU A 117 -4.90 -13.85 -5.62
CA GLU A 117 -4.35 -15.19 -5.35
C GLU A 117 -3.39 -15.18 -4.15
N ALA A 118 -2.66 -14.08 -3.93
CA ALA A 118 -1.81 -13.92 -2.76
C ALA A 118 -2.60 -13.91 -1.45
N LEU A 119 -3.78 -13.29 -1.44
CA LEU A 119 -4.68 -13.30 -0.29
C LEU A 119 -5.25 -14.68 -0.03
N GLU A 120 -5.68 -15.36 -1.08
CA GLU A 120 -6.25 -16.71 -0.99
C GLU A 120 -5.22 -17.72 -0.48
N ALA A 121 -4.01 -17.72 -1.06
CA ALA A 121 -2.91 -18.56 -0.60
C ALA A 121 -2.55 -18.31 0.87
N TYR A 122 -2.48 -17.03 1.28
CA TYR A 122 -2.22 -16.67 2.68
C TYR A 122 -3.32 -17.15 3.64
N PHE A 123 -4.59 -17.11 3.21
CA PHE A 123 -5.71 -17.58 4.03
C PHE A 123 -5.80 -19.09 4.10
N GLU A 124 -5.33 -19.81 3.09
CA GLU A 124 -5.31 -21.28 3.07
C GLU A 124 -4.14 -21.84 3.89
N GLU A 125 -2.94 -21.29 3.69
CA GLU A 125 -1.74 -21.79 4.36
C GLU A 125 -1.63 -21.34 5.81
N ASN A 126 -2.25 -20.22 6.20
CA ASN A 126 -2.20 -19.62 7.54
C ASN A 126 -0.77 -19.40 8.09
N GLU A 127 0.22 -19.38 7.21
CA GLU A 127 1.63 -19.15 7.49
C GLU A 127 2.22 -18.18 6.47
N GLY A 128 3.49 -17.82 6.61
CA GLY A 128 4.16 -16.92 5.68
C GLY A 128 3.90 -15.43 5.93
N ASN A 129 4.21 -14.61 4.93
CA ASN A 129 4.11 -13.16 5.01
C ASN A 129 3.25 -12.60 3.89
N LEU A 130 2.23 -11.86 4.25
CA LEU A 130 1.42 -11.08 3.32
C LEU A 130 1.81 -9.60 3.40
N VAL A 131 2.20 -9.02 2.27
CA VAL A 131 2.48 -7.60 2.16
C VAL A 131 1.44 -6.96 1.25
N GLN A 132 0.70 -6.02 1.82
CA GLN A 132 -0.33 -5.26 1.11
C GLN A 132 0.12 -3.81 0.94
N SER A 133 -0.16 -3.24 -0.22
CA SER A 133 0.04 -1.80 -0.49
C SER A 133 1.44 -1.27 -0.14
N PRO A 134 2.55 -1.88 -0.60
CA PRO A 134 3.90 -1.45 -0.23
C PRO A 134 4.19 0.01 -0.61
N LYS A 135 3.51 0.56 -1.61
CA LYS A 135 3.62 1.98 -2.00
C LYS A 135 3.31 2.93 -0.85
N SER A 136 2.40 2.55 0.05
CA SER A 136 1.99 3.41 1.18
C SER A 136 3.09 3.64 2.22
N MET A 137 4.17 2.83 2.22
CA MET A 137 5.25 2.90 3.19
C MET A 137 6.53 3.56 2.67
N LEU A 138 6.64 3.83 1.36
CA LEU A 138 7.88 4.26 0.71
C LEU A 138 8.45 5.57 1.27
N GLY A 139 7.61 6.51 1.70
CA GLY A 139 8.01 7.82 2.24
C GLY A 139 8.11 7.88 3.77
N TYR A 140 7.97 6.75 4.48
CA TYR A 140 8.07 6.73 5.94
C TYR A 140 9.53 6.70 6.39
N ASN A 141 9.76 7.09 7.66
CA ASN A 141 11.09 6.94 8.28
C ASN A 141 11.40 5.45 8.51
N LEU A 142 12.02 4.83 7.52
CA LEU A 142 12.31 3.41 7.53
C LEU A 142 13.72 3.14 8.07
N HIS A 143 13.82 2.21 9.01
CA HIS A 143 15.11 1.64 9.37
C HIS A 143 15.78 1.03 8.11
N PRO A 144 17.12 1.07 7.93
CA PRO A 144 17.80 0.58 6.72
C PRO A 144 17.36 -0.82 6.25
N ARG A 145 17.12 -1.75 7.19
CA ARG A 145 16.63 -3.11 6.86
C ARG A 145 15.20 -3.10 6.31
N ALA A 146 14.30 -2.32 6.93
CA ALA A 146 12.94 -2.18 6.43
C ALA A 146 12.92 -1.55 5.04
N LYS A 147 13.78 -0.54 4.79
CA LYS A 147 13.98 0.05 3.48
C LYS A 147 14.42 -1.01 2.45
N GLN A 148 15.40 -1.84 2.81
CA GLN A 148 15.88 -2.93 1.95
C GLN A 148 14.77 -3.95 1.64
N THR A 149 14.00 -4.36 2.65
CA THR A 149 12.86 -5.30 2.49
C THR A 149 11.80 -4.73 1.55
N ILE A 150 11.39 -3.48 1.76
CA ILE A 150 10.37 -2.81 0.91
C ILE A 150 10.89 -2.63 -0.51
N THR A 151 12.18 -2.28 -0.68
CA THR A 151 12.81 -2.21 -2.01
C THR A 151 12.77 -3.58 -2.69
N GLY A 152 13.10 -4.66 -1.98
CA GLY A 152 13.00 -6.02 -2.50
C GLY A 152 11.58 -6.39 -2.94
N ILE A 153 10.58 -6.09 -2.12
CA ILE A 153 9.16 -6.34 -2.45
C ILE A 153 8.74 -5.56 -3.71
N ALA A 154 9.08 -4.27 -3.78
CA ALA A 154 8.81 -3.46 -4.97
C ALA A 154 9.56 -4.01 -6.20
N THR A 155 10.79 -4.50 -6.05
CA THR A 155 11.56 -5.17 -7.11
C THR A 155 10.79 -6.34 -7.69
N HIS A 156 10.26 -7.23 -6.86
CA HIS A 156 9.54 -8.42 -7.33
C HIS A 156 8.23 -8.08 -8.04
N ILE A 157 7.48 -7.10 -7.54
CA ILE A 157 6.27 -6.63 -8.23
C ILE A 157 6.62 -6.06 -9.60
N LEU A 158 7.65 -5.21 -9.70
CA LEU A 158 8.08 -4.61 -10.96
C LEU A 158 8.69 -5.65 -11.91
N GLU A 159 9.40 -6.66 -11.39
CA GLU A 159 9.90 -7.78 -12.18
C GLU A 159 8.76 -8.64 -12.73
N HIS A 160 7.75 -8.94 -11.91
CA HIS A 160 6.53 -9.63 -12.36
C HIS A 160 5.86 -8.89 -13.51
N ILE A 161 5.69 -7.57 -13.39
CA ILE A 161 5.14 -6.71 -14.44
C ILE A 161 6.01 -6.77 -15.70
N ARG A 162 7.32 -6.58 -15.58
CA ARG A 162 8.26 -6.58 -16.71
C ARG A 162 8.28 -7.90 -17.45
N LEU A 163 8.36 -9.02 -16.73
CA LEU A 163 8.41 -10.35 -17.32
C LEU A 163 7.08 -10.71 -18.02
N THR A 164 5.94 -10.34 -17.41
CA THR A 164 4.62 -10.55 -18.01
C THR A 164 4.45 -9.71 -19.28
N ALA A 165 4.82 -8.42 -19.24
CA ALA A 165 4.82 -7.55 -20.40
C ALA A 165 5.76 -8.08 -21.51
N SER A 166 6.98 -8.51 -21.16
CA SER A 166 7.95 -9.02 -22.13
C SER A 166 7.45 -10.28 -22.85
N ARG A 167 6.78 -11.16 -22.11
CA ARG A 167 6.17 -12.38 -22.69
C ARG A 167 5.01 -12.05 -23.63
N GLN A 168 4.07 -11.22 -23.17
CA GLN A 168 2.88 -10.83 -23.93
C GLN A 168 3.26 -10.06 -25.20
N LEU A 169 4.19 -9.11 -25.09
CA LEU A 169 4.60 -8.24 -26.19
C LEU A 169 5.70 -8.87 -27.08
N GLN A 170 6.15 -10.08 -26.77
CA GLN A 170 7.23 -10.80 -27.46
C GLN A 170 8.49 -9.92 -27.67
N SER A 171 8.80 -9.09 -26.67
CA SER A 171 9.89 -8.12 -26.72
C SER A 171 10.56 -8.00 -25.34
N ASN A 172 11.87 -7.86 -25.31
CA ASN A 172 12.57 -7.62 -24.05
C ASN A 172 12.34 -6.17 -23.60
N VAL A 173 11.40 -5.98 -22.68
CA VAL A 173 11.07 -4.66 -22.12
C VAL A 173 12.14 -4.27 -21.11
N ARG A 174 12.86 -3.15 -21.40
CA ARG A 174 13.97 -2.65 -20.57
C ARG A 174 13.84 -1.17 -20.18
N SER A 175 12.80 -0.48 -20.62
CA SER A 175 12.55 0.93 -20.27
C SER A 175 11.15 1.08 -19.69
N ALA A 176 11.02 1.86 -18.63
CA ALA A 176 9.75 2.12 -17.96
C ALA A 176 9.52 3.61 -17.70
N LEU A 177 8.25 4.01 -17.77
CA LEU A 177 7.72 5.26 -17.24
C LEU A 177 6.76 4.91 -16.11
N LEU A 178 7.18 5.18 -14.85
CA LEU A 178 6.39 4.88 -13.66
C LEU A 178 5.53 6.08 -13.28
N GLY A 179 4.27 5.81 -12.93
CA GLY A 179 3.41 6.77 -12.26
C GLY A 179 3.90 7.08 -10.85
N ARG A 180 3.84 8.35 -10.47
CA ARG A 180 4.06 8.81 -9.10
C ARG A 180 2.95 9.76 -8.65
N PRO A 181 2.55 9.75 -7.38
CA PRO A 181 1.67 10.78 -6.87
C PRO A 181 2.38 12.14 -6.86
N VAL A 182 1.64 13.22 -6.77
CA VAL A 182 2.21 14.56 -6.52
C VAL A 182 2.94 14.55 -5.17
N GLN A 183 2.34 13.87 -4.18
CA GLN A 183 2.92 13.73 -2.86
C GLN A 183 2.74 12.30 -2.32
N PHE A 184 3.86 11.62 -2.02
CA PHE A 184 3.81 10.33 -1.34
C PHE A 184 3.37 10.49 0.13
N ARG A 185 2.75 9.44 0.68
CA ARG A 185 2.61 9.31 2.13
C ARG A 185 3.98 9.33 2.78
N SER A 186 4.13 10.21 3.78
CA SER A 186 5.43 10.43 4.42
C SER A 186 5.28 10.72 5.90
N SER A 187 6.19 10.19 6.70
CA SER A 187 6.39 10.59 8.09
C SER A 187 7.58 11.55 8.26
N ILE A 188 8.31 11.87 7.17
CA ILE A 188 9.51 12.72 7.15
C ILE A 188 9.39 13.90 6.18
N GLY A 189 8.16 14.28 5.83
CA GLY A 189 7.86 15.42 4.98
C GLY A 189 8.41 15.27 3.55
N ALA A 190 8.97 16.34 2.98
CA ALA A 190 9.46 16.36 1.60
C ALA A 190 10.56 15.32 1.32
N ALA A 191 11.44 15.03 2.30
CA ALA A 191 12.47 14.01 2.17
C ALA A 191 11.89 12.60 1.91
N GLY A 192 10.63 12.37 2.29
CA GLY A 192 9.93 11.11 2.00
C GLY A 192 9.57 10.94 0.53
N ASN A 193 9.33 12.02 -0.20
CA ASN A 193 9.13 11.96 -1.65
C ASN A 193 10.42 11.50 -2.35
N ASP A 194 11.55 12.09 -2.01
CA ASP A 194 12.84 11.72 -2.60
C ASP A 194 13.19 10.27 -2.26
N GLN A 195 12.99 9.86 -0.99
CA GLN A 195 13.20 8.47 -0.58
C GLN A 195 12.30 7.49 -1.36
N ALA A 196 11.02 7.81 -1.56
CA ALA A 196 10.09 6.95 -2.28
C ALA A 196 10.52 6.78 -3.76
N LEU A 197 10.93 7.87 -4.41
CA LEU A 197 11.45 7.83 -5.79
C LEU A 197 12.75 7.02 -5.88
N ASP A 198 13.67 7.18 -4.93
CA ASP A 198 14.92 6.41 -4.89
C ASP A 198 14.67 4.91 -4.70
N ILE A 199 13.70 4.54 -3.83
CA ILE A 199 13.31 3.15 -3.64
C ILE A 199 12.72 2.58 -4.92
N LEU A 200 11.77 3.28 -5.57
CA LEU A 200 11.13 2.82 -6.79
C LEU A 200 12.12 2.72 -7.95
N ARG A 201 13.01 3.69 -8.10
CA ARG A 201 14.08 3.65 -9.12
C ARG A 201 15.01 2.45 -8.89
N SER A 202 15.49 2.27 -7.66
CA SER A 202 16.36 1.16 -7.28
C SER A 202 15.68 -0.19 -7.51
N ALA A 203 14.41 -0.29 -7.14
CA ALA A 203 13.60 -1.49 -7.33
C ALA A 203 13.40 -1.81 -8.83
N ALA A 204 13.09 -0.82 -9.64
CA ALA A 204 12.91 -1.01 -11.08
C ALA A 204 14.22 -1.41 -11.77
N MET A 205 15.35 -0.79 -11.42
CA MET A 205 16.67 -1.18 -11.94
C MET A 205 17.00 -2.64 -11.54
N ALA A 206 16.74 -3.01 -10.29
CA ALA A 206 16.94 -4.38 -9.80
C ALA A 206 16.01 -5.38 -10.49
N ALA A 207 14.79 -4.97 -10.88
CA ALA A 207 13.83 -5.74 -11.66
C ALA A 207 14.24 -5.94 -13.13
N GLY A 208 15.35 -5.33 -13.57
CA GLY A 208 15.94 -5.50 -14.91
C GLY A 208 15.50 -4.44 -15.93
N PHE A 209 14.98 -3.30 -15.51
CA PHE A 209 14.88 -2.12 -16.35
C PHE A 209 16.23 -1.38 -16.40
N ASP A 210 16.63 -0.91 -17.58
CA ASP A 210 17.84 -0.12 -17.79
C ASP A 210 17.58 1.40 -17.71
N GLU A 211 16.35 1.79 -18.03
CA GLU A 211 15.91 3.19 -18.06
C GLU A 211 14.58 3.33 -17.31
N VAL A 212 14.55 4.25 -16.35
CA VAL A 212 13.39 4.45 -15.48
C VAL A 212 13.15 5.95 -15.31
N ASP A 213 12.00 6.41 -15.82
CA ASP A 213 11.51 7.76 -15.63
C ASP A 213 10.22 7.76 -14.80
N PHE A 214 9.84 8.93 -14.32
CA PHE A 214 8.62 9.14 -13.53
C PHE A 214 7.76 10.24 -14.16
N LEU A 215 6.44 10.04 -14.10
CA LEU A 215 5.45 11.05 -14.45
C LEU A 215 4.39 11.11 -13.34
N GLU A 216 3.94 12.31 -13.02
CA GLU A 216 2.85 12.50 -12.07
C GLU A 216 1.56 11.84 -12.57
N GLU A 217 0.89 11.07 -11.69
CA GLU A 217 -0.33 10.33 -12.01
C GLU A 217 -1.43 11.23 -12.59
N PRO A 218 -1.70 12.43 -12.04
CA PRO A 218 -2.70 13.32 -12.63
C PRO A 218 -2.26 13.91 -13.98
N ALA A 219 -0.96 14.06 -14.23
CA ALA A 219 -0.46 14.43 -15.55
C ALA A 219 -0.63 13.29 -16.57
N ALA A 220 -0.38 12.05 -16.16
CA ALA A 220 -0.67 10.89 -16.98
C ALA A 220 -2.18 10.78 -17.30
N ALA A 221 -3.04 10.97 -16.31
CA ALA A 221 -4.49 10.99 -16.53
C ALA A 221 -4.92 12.12 -17.49
N ALA A 222 -4.26 13.28 -17.45
CA ALA A 222 -4.46 14.36 -18.40
C ALA A 222 -4.05 13.97 -19.83
N MET A 223 -2.95 13.21 -20.01
CA MET A 223 -2.55 12.66 -21.31
C MET A 223 -3.62 11.73 -21.88
N HIS A 224 -4.18 10.85 -21.04
CA HIS A 224 -5.29 9.98 -21.46
C HIS A 224 -6.53 10.79 -21.84
N TYR A 225 -6.95 11.73 -21.01
CA TYR A 225 -8.12 12.57 -21.30
C TYR A 225 -7.92 13.43 -22.54
N HIS A 226 -6.72 13.94 -22.77
CA HIS A 226 -6.36 14.63 -24.01
C HIS A 226 -6.58 13.76 -25.25
N ALA A 227 -6.13 12.51 -25.22
CA ALA A 227 -6.23 11.59 -26.37
C ALA A 227 -7.68 11.26 -26.78
N VAL A 228 -8.63 11.36 -25.85
CA VAL A 228 -10.07 11.11 -26.11
C VAL A 228 -10.89 12.38 -26.30
N SER A 229 -10.27 13.56 -26.16
CA SER A 229 -10.94 14.87 -26.28
C SER A 229 -10.67 15.49 -27.64
N THR A 230 -11.74 15.88 -28.38
CA THR A 230 -11.63 16.48 -29.71
C THR A 230 -11.24 17.95 -29.67
N ASP A 231 -11.87 18.72 -28.79
CA ASP A 231 -11.73 20.19 -28.75
C ASP A 231 -10.78 20.61 -27.64
N ARG A 232 -9.98 21.65 -27.91
CA ARG A 232 -9.09 22.24 -26.91
C ARG A 232 -9.88 22.94 -25.82
N HIS A 233 -9.66 22.55 -24.57
CA HIS A 233 -10.29 23.16 -23.40
C HIS A 233 -9.41 23.01 -22.16
N GLU A 234 -9.73 23.80 -21.12
CA GLU A 234 -9.14 23.64 -19.79
C GLU A 234 -9.93 22.61 -18.98
N ALA A 235 -9.21 21.75 -18.28
CA ALA A 235 -9.78 20.75 -17.42
C ALA A 235 -9.04 20.66 -16.08
N VAL A 236 -9.78 20.34 -15.04
CA VAL A 236 -9.22 19.85 -13.77
C VAL A 236 -9.34 18.34 -13.77
N ILE A 237 -8.21 17.67 -13.65
CA ILE A 237 -8.11 16.23 -13.55
C ILE A 237 -8.04 15.88 -12.06
N VAL A 238 -8.96 15.03 -11.58
CA VAL A 238 -9.01 14.59 -10.18
C VAL A 238 -8.83 13.08 -10.16
N ASP A 239 -7.68 12.63 -9.71
CA ASP A 239 -7.36 11.23 -9.52
C ASP A 239 -7.47 10.86 -8.04
N VAL A 240 -8.45 10.02 -7.71
CA VAL A 240 -8.68 9.54 -6.33
C VAL A 240 -8.33 8.07 -6.24
N GLY A 241 -7.09 7.83 -5.83
CA GLY A 241 -6.53 6.49 -5.67
C GLY A 241 -6.83 5.85 -4.31
N GLY A 242 -6.18 4.71 -4.05
CA GLY A 242 -6.25 4.05 -2.75
C GLY A 242 -5.50 4.80 -1.65
N GLY A 243 -4.34 5.38 -1.96
CA GLY A 243 -3.45 6.00 -0.98
C GLY A 243 -3.31 7.51 -1.08
N THR A 244 -3.59 8.07 -2.24
CA THR A 244 -3.42 9.50 -2.54
C THR A 244 -4.62 10.05 -3.30
N THR A 245 -4.77 11.36 -3.25
CA THR A 245 -5.67 12.11 -4.12
C THR A 245 -4.83 13.18 -4.79
N ASP A 246 -4.77 13.13 -6.11
CA ASP A 246 -3.91 13.94 -6.93
C ASP A 246 -4.74 14.74 -7.94
N ILE A 247 -4.43 16.02 -8.11
CA ILE A 247 -5.19 16.92 -8.97
C ILE A 247 -4.22 17.64 -9.92
N ALA A 248 -4.60 17.77 -11.18
CA ALA A 248 -3.91 18.64 -12.13
C ALA A 248 -4.86 19.59 -12.84
N HIS A 249 -4.42 20.82 -13.07
CA HIS A 249 -5.02 21.75 -14.00
C HIS A 249 -4.27 21.68 -15.32
N ALA A 250 -4.97 21.43 -16.41
CA ALA A 250 -4.36 21.21 -17.71
C ALA A 250 -5.20 21.77 -18.86
N SER A 251 -4.52 22.15 -19.93
CA SER A 251 -5.14 22.36 -21.25
C SER A 251 -5.03 21.07 -22.05
N VAL A 252 -6.15 20.49 -22.42
CA VAL A 252 -6.28 19.18 -23.09
C VAL A 252 -7.12 19.29 -24.37
N GLY A 253 -7.11 18.23 -25.18
CA GLY A 253 -7.89 18.17 -26.43
C GLY A 253 -7.22 18.91 -27.59
N GLY A 254 -7.80 18.72 -28.80
CA GLY A 254 -7.27 19.29 -30.04
C GLY A 254 -5.93 18.65 -30.47
N ASN A 255 -5.26 19.31 -31.42
CA ASN A 255 -4.03 18.78 -32.03
C ASN A 255 -2.73 19.20 -31.32
N ALA A 256 -2.79 20.22 -30.43
CA ALA A 256 -1.64 20.68 -29.68
C ALA A 256 -1.40 19.74 -28.48
N ALA A 257 -0.14 19.49 -28.13
CA ALA A 257 0.20 18.67 -26.98
C ALA A 257 -0.53 19.16 -25.70
N PRO A 258 -0.91 18.27 -24.78
CA PRO A 258 -1.49 18.67 -23.52
C PRO A 258 -0.47 19.50 -22.73
N GLN A 259 -0.96 20.48 -21.99
CA GLN A 259 -0.13 21.35 -21.17
C GLN A 259 -0.63 21.26 -19.72
N ILE A 260 0.23 20.78 -18.83
CA ILE A 260 -0.02 20.77 -17.40
C ILE A 260 0.39 22.13 -16.84
N HIS A 261 -0.54 22.85 -16.23
CA HIS A 261 -0.29 24.17 -15.67
C HIS A 261 0.18 24.07 -14.22
N ARG A 262 -0.46 23.21 -13.43
CA ARG A 262 -0.14 23.00 -12.02
C ARG A 262 -0.73 21.69 -11.53
N ALA A 263 -0.10 21.12 -10.49
CA ALA A 263 -0.60 19.94 -9.79
C ALA A 263 -0.64 20.18 -8.28
N TRP A 264 -1.57 19.51 -7.63
CA TRP A 264 -1.79 19.48 -6.18
C TRP A 264 -2.06 18.05 -5.74
N GLY A 265 -1.81 17.73 -4.48
CA GLY A 265 -2.11 16.40 -3.97
C GLY A 265 -2.14 16.36 -2.46
N ILE A 266 -2.88 15.39 -1.95
CA ILE A 266 -2.86 14.99 -0.53
C ILE A 266 -2.56 13.49 -0.43
N ALA A 267 -1.80 13.13 0.58
CA ALA A 267 -1.43 11.75 0.86
C ALA A 267 -2.56 10.99 1.60
N ARG A 268 -3.77 11.09 1.06
CA ARG A 268 -5.02 10.51 1.55
C ARG A 268 -5.81 9.94 0.39
N GLY A 269 -6.52 8.81 0.61
CA GLY A 269 -7.31 8.16 -0.41
C GLY A 269 -8.25 7.10 0.16
N GLY A 270 -8.61 6.13 -0.66
CA GLY A 270 -9.59 5.09 -0.32
C GLY A 270 -9.25 4.29 0.93
N THR A 271 -7.96 4.04 1.21
CA THR A 271 -7.52 3.29 2.40
C THR A 271 -7.74 4.05 3.71
N ASP A 272 -7.81 5.40 3.67
CA ASP A 272 -8.16 6.20 4.85
C ASP A 272 -9.65 6.07 5.16
N ILE A 273 -10.49 5.92 4.14
CA ILE A 273 -11.91 5.65 4.29
C ILE A 273 -12.11 4.22 4.83
N ASP A 274 -11.33 3.23 4.33
CA ASP A 274 -11.36 1.86 4.86
C ASP A 274 -11.01 1.84 6.35
N LEU A 275 -9.95 2.54 6.75
CA LEU A 275 -9.57 2.66 8.16
C LEU A 275 -10.69 3.30 8.99
N ALA A 276 -11.25 4.42 8.53
CA ALA A 276 -12.31 5.12 9.24
C ALA A 276 -13.58 4.26 9.36
N LEU A 277 -13.97 3.56 8.29
CA LEU A 277 -15.10 2.64 8.28
C LEU A 277 -14.86 1.44 9.19
N SER A 278 -13.65 0.87 9.17
CA SER A 278 -13.25 -0.21 10.10
C SER A 278 -13.43 0.24 11.54
N LEU A 279 -12.88 1.40 11.90
CA LEU A 279 -12.95 1.93 13.27
C LEU A 279 -14.38 2.29 13.70
N ALA A 280 -15.21 2.84 12.83
CA ALA A 280 -16.55 3.27 13.14
C ALA A 280 -17.58 2.13 13.12
N GLY A 281 -17.50 1.25 12.12
CA GLY A 281 -18.53 0.22 11.86
C GLY A 281 -18.20 -1.16 12.41
N TYR A 282 -16.93 -1.59 12.30
CA TYR A 282 -16.53 -2.96 12.63
C TYR A 282 -15.90 -3.09 14.02
N MET A 283 -15.00 -2.19 14.41
CA MET A 283 -14.29 -2.27 15.68
C MET A 283 -15.18 -2.18 16.93
N PRO A 284 -16.39 -1.59 16.91
CA PRO A 284 -17.33 -1.72 18.04
C PRO A 284 -17.69 -3.17 18.36
N LEU A 285 -17.72 -4.10 17.38
CA LEU A 285 -17.93 -5.53 17.60
C LEU A 285 -16.84 -6.18 18.46
N PHE A 286 -15.66 -5.56 18.50
CA PHE A 286 -14.49 -5.96 19.28
C PHE A 286 -14.34 -5.16 20.57
N GLY A 287 -15.31 -4.28 20.88
CA GLY A 287 -15.37 -3.51 22.13
C GLY A 287 -14.81 -2.07 22.05
N ARG A 288 -14.51 -1.56 20.84
CA ARG A 288 -14.09 -0.17 20.69
C ARG A 288 -15.20 0.79 21.16
N GLY A 289 -14.85 1.69 22.08
CA GLY A 289 -15.82 2.62 22.70
C GLY A 289 -16.71 2.00 23.78
N ILE A 290 -16.54 0.70 24.08
CA ILE A 290 -17.30 -0.05 25.07
C ILE A 290 -16.39 -0.53 26.20
N THR A 291 -15.26 -1.15 25.84
CA THR A 291 -14.28 -1.69 26.78
C THR A 291 -13.22 -0.65 27.16
N ARG A 292 -12.34 -1.00 28.11
CA ARG A 292 -11.18 -0.20 28.50
C ARG A 292 -9.93 -0.45 27.63
N VAL A 293 -10.06 -1.26 26.58
CA VAL A 293 -8.95 -1.51 25.64
C VAL A 293 -8.53 -0.18 25.00
N PRO A 294 -7.23 0.16 25.00
CA PRO A 294 -6.75 1.41 24.43
C PRO A 294 -7.10 1.55 22.95
N ALA A 295 -7.48 2.76 22.53
CA ALA A 295 -7.95 3.01 21.16
C ALA A 295 -6.93 2.67 20.08
N HIS A 296 -5.61 2.75 20.38
CA HIS A 296 -4.56 2.43 19.42
C HIS A 296 -4.52 0.95 19.05
N HIS A 297 -4.94 0.00 19.92
CA HIS A 297 -5.01 -1.42 19.58
C HIS A 297 -5.96 -1.69 18.39
N TYR A 298 -7.09 -0.99 18.33
CA TYR A 298 -8.02 -1.11 17.20
C TYR A 298 -7.46 -0.48 15.93
N VAL A 299 -6.67 0.60 16.04
CA VAL A 299 -5.96 1.20 14.90
C VAL A 299 -4.87 0.26 14.38
N GLU A 300 -4.11 -0.35 15.29
CA GLU A 300 -3.09 -1.34 14.94
C GLU A 300 -3.70 -2.53 14.20
N ALA A 301 -4.83 -3.07 14.69
CA ALA A 301 -5.55 -4.17 14.03
C ALA A 301 -6.05 -3.79 12.62
N ALA A 302 -6.55 -2.55 12.45
CA ALA A 302 -7.14 -2.09 11.19
C ALA A 302 -6.10 -1.69 10.13
N MET A 303 -4.87 -1.34 10.53
CA MET A 303 -3.80 -0.89 9.61
C MET A 303 -2.98 -2.08 9.11
N VAL A 304 -3.58 -2.92 8.27
CA VAL A 304 -2.94 -4.15 7.75
C VAL A 304 -1.71 -3.90 6.88
N GLN A 305 -1.56 -2.69 6.33
CA GLN A 305 -0.43 -2.30 5.51
C GLN A 305 0.83 -1.98 6.35
N ASP A 306 0.67 -1.73 7.65
CA ASP A 306 1.75 -1.39 8.58
C ASP A 306 2.17 -2.64 9.37
N MET A 307 3.22 -3.30 8.91
CA MET A 307 3.73 -4.54 9.52
C MET A 307 4.13 -4.34 10.99
N THR A 308 4.61 -3.15 11.37
CA THR A 308 4.98 -2.86 12.76
C THR A 308 3.74 -2.85 13.64
N ARG A 309 2.68 -2.15 13.22
CA ARG A 309 1.41 -2.11 13.94
C ARG A 309 0.73 -3.48 14.02
N GLN A 310 0.80 -4.27 12.94
CA GLN A 310 0.27 -5.63 12.94
C GLN A 310 1.02 -6.53 13.95
N ARG A 311 2.33 -6.39 14.04
CA ARG A 311 3.12 -7.09 15.06
C ARG A 311 2.75 -6.65 16.48
N ASP A 312 2.67 -5.32 16.72
CA ASP A 312 2.34 -4.76 18.01
C ASP A 312 0.94 -5.24 18.47
N PHE A 313 -0.05 -5.23 17.55
CA PHE A 313 -1.39 -5.77 17.81
C PHE A 313 -1.36 -7.23 18.28
N ARG A 314 -0.56 -8.09 17.62
CA ARG A 314 -0.46 -9.53 17.98
C ARG A 314 0.19 -9.79 19.34
N GLN A 315 0.92 -8.81 19.90
CA GLN A 315 1.59 -8.94 21.21
C GLN A 315 0.71 -8.56 22.39
N HIS A 316 -0.44 -7.92 22.15
CA HIS A 316 -1.35 -7.53 23.24
C HIS A 316 -2.05 -8.75 23.84
N ASN A 317 -2.31 -8.69 25.15
CA ASN A 317 -3.06 -9.68 25.88
C ASN A 317 -4.50 -9.17 26.14
N TYR A 318 -5.49 -9.99 25.78
CA TYR A 318 -6.92 -9.68 25.92
C TYR A 318 -7.66 -10.62 26.87
N ASP A 319 -6.96 -11.47 27.67
CA ASP A 319 -7.57 -12.44 28.58
C ASP A 319 -8.49 -11.79 29.64
N ALA A 320 -8.16 -10.55 30.05
CA ALA A 320 -8.92 -9.81 31.04
C ALA A 320 -10.05 -8.94 30.45
N VAL A 321 -10.26 -8.98 29.14
CA VAL A 321 -11.31 -8.19 28.48
C VAL A 321 -12.64 -8.94 28.57
N GLU A 322 -13.70 -8.20 28.93
CA GLU A 322 -15.04 -8.76 29.11
C GLU A 322 -15.60 -9.45 27.85
N LEU A 323 -16.48 -10.45 28.08
CA LEU A 323 -17.20 -11.14 27.01
C LEU A 323 -18.21 -10.19 26.33
N PRO A 324 -18.41 -10.31 24.99
CA PRO A 324 -17.75 -11.24 24.07
C PRO A 324 -16.45 -10.68 23.46
N PHE A 325 -15.98 -9.50 23.88
CA PHE A 325 -14.95 -8.72 23.20
C PHE A 325 -13.54 -9.31 23.32
N GLY A 326 -13.18 -9.87 24.47
CA GLY A 326 -11.87 -10.49 24.67
C GLY A 326 -11.62 -11.63 23.68
N PRO A 327 -12.47 -12.67 23.63
CA PRO A 327 -12.36 -13.75 22.66
C PRO A 327 -12.35 -13.28 21.19
N ARG A 328 -13.14 -12.27 20.85
CA ARG A 328 -13.16 -11.70 19.48
C ARG A 328 -11.84 -11.01 19.13
N LEU A 329 -11.24 -10.26 20.07
CA LEU A 329 -9.92 -9.65 19.88
C LEU A 329 -8.83 -10.72 19.73
N GLN A 330 -8.89 -11.80 20.52
CA GLN A 330 -7.98 -12.95 20.38
C GLN A 330 -8.14 -13.63 19.02
N ALA A 331 -9.37 -13.90 18.58
CA ALA A 331 -9.64 -14.43 17.25
C ALA A 331 -9.15 -13.50 16.14
N LEU A 332 -9.21 -12.18 16.34
CA LEU A 332 -8.67 -11.20 15.38
C LEU A 332 -7.14 -11.23 15.30
N GLN A 333 -6.46 -11.66 16.38
CA GLN A 333 -4.99 -11.84 16.38
C GLN A 333 -4.53 -13.09 15.63
N ASP A 334 -5.44 -14.05 15.38
CA ASP A 334 -5.11 -15.24 14.60
C ASP A 334 -4.62 -14.88 13.20
N THR A 335 -3.74 -15.72 12.67
CA THR A 335 -3.11 -15.47 11.36
C THR A 335 -4.15 -15.23 10.27
N GLY A 336 -4.00 -14.14 9.53
CA GLY A 336 -4.88 -13.78 8.43
C GLY A 336 -6.16 -13.04 8.80
N ASN A 337 -6.61 -13.05 10.06
CA ASN A 337 -7.95 -12.52 10.41
C ASN A 337 -8.02 -10.98 10.32
N THR A 338 -6.95 -10.25 10.60
CA THR A 338 -6.91 -8.80 10.33
C THR A 338 -7.02 -8.49 8.84
N ALA A 339 -6.40 -9.30 7.97
CA ALA A 339 -6.48 -9.14 6.51
C ALA A 339 -7.88 -9.52 5.99
N ARG A 340 -8.52 -10.58 6.55
CA ARG A 340 -9.92 -10.93 6.23
C ARG A 340 -10.88 -9.82 6.62
N LEU A 341 -10.70 -9.23 7.80
CA LEU A 341 -11.52 -8.10 8.26
C LEU A 341 -11.32 -6.88 7.35
N TYR A 342 -10.08 -6.53 7.00
CA TYR A 342 -9.78 -5.46 6.07
C TYR A 342 -10.47 -5.67 4.70
N ARG A 343 -10.42 -6.90 4.17
CA ARG A 343 -11.11 -7.25 2.91
C ARG A 343 -12.63 -7.08 3.03
N ALA A 344 -13.23 -7.47 4.15
CA ALA A 344 -14.66 -7.28 4.40
C ALA A 344 -15.04 -5.79 4.43
N VAL A 345 -14.22 -4.94 5.08
CA VAL A 345 -14.39 -3.49 5.13
C VAL A 345 -14.28 -2.87 3.73
N GLU A 346 -13.27 -3.24 2.96
CA GLU A 346 -13.06 -2.76 1.58
C GLU A 346 -14.24 -3.15 0.68
N HIS A 347 -14.71 -4.40 0.76
CA HIS A 347 -15.89 -4.87 0.02
C HIS A 347 -17.15 -4.09 0.41
N CYS A 348 -17.34 -3.83 1.70
CA CYS A 348 -18.45 -3.01 2.19
C CYS A 348 -18.39 -1.59 1.60
N LYS A 349 -17.23 -0.91 1.65
CA LYS A 349 -17.04 0.41 1.05
C LYS A 349 -17.37 0.41 -0.45
N ILE A 350 -16.89 -0.59 -1.19
CA ILE A 350 -17.14 -0.72 -2.64
C ILE A 350 -18.63 -0.96 -2.90
N ALA A 351 -19.28 -1.87 -2.18
CA ALA A 351 -20.69 -2.17 -2.33
C ALA A 351 -21.57 -0.92 -2.07
N LEU A 352 -21.27 -0.15 -1.05
CA LEU A 352 -21.98 1.07 -0.66
C LEU A 352 -21.79 2.23 -1.67
N SER A 353 -20.92 2.09 -2.68
CA SER A 353 -20.85 3.03 -3.80
C SER A 353 -22.07 2.90 -4.75
N SER A 354 -22.80 1.78 -4.71
CA SER A 354 -23.95 1.49 -5.59
C SER A 354 -25.17 0.93 -4.85
N GLN A 355 -25.01 0.50 -3.59
CA GLN A 355 -26.06 -0.11 -2.76
C GLN A 355 -26.34 0.77 -1.54
N PRO A 356 -27.60 0.80 -1.04
CA PRO A 356 -27.96 1.60 0.14
C PRO A 356 -27.42 1.00 1.44
N SER A 357 -27.18 -0.31 1.50
CA SER A 357 -26.65 -1.03 2.66
C SER A 357 -25.87 -2.26 2.24
N HIS A 358 -24.98 -2.71 3.12
CA HIS A 358 -24.20 -3.93 2.95
C HIS A 358 -24.16 -4.73 4.22
N HIS A 359 -24.37 -6.05 4.11
CA HIS A 359 -24.28 -7.02 5.20
C HIS A 359 -22.95 -7.77 5.11
N SER A 360 -22.13 -7.69 6.16
CA SER A 360 -20.85 -8.39 6.23
C SER A 360 -20.91 -9.52 7.25
N MET A 361 -20.65 -10.76 6.83
CA MET A 361 -20.45 -11.90 7.69
C MET A 361 -19.01 -11.97 8.18
N LEU A 362 -18.84 -12.24 9.48
CA LEU A 362 -17.53 -12.31 10.14
C LEU A 362 -17.36 -13.65 10.89
N ASP A 363 -17.84 -14.75 10.29
CA ASP A 363 -17.79 -16.10 10.87
C ASP A 363 -16.37 -16.57 11.19
N PHE A 364 -15.36 -16.00 10.57
CA PHE A 364 -13.95 -16.27 10.86
C PHE A 364 -13.50 -15.69 12.23
N ILE A 365 -14.30 -14.83 12.85
CA ILE A 365 -14.10 -14.31 14.21
C ILE A 365 -14.97 -15.07 15.20
N GLU A 366 -16.27 -15.18 14.93
CA GLU A 366 -17.26 -15.85 15.78
C GLU A 366 -18.43 -16.30 14.90
N ALA A 367 -18.87 -17.53 15.06
CA ALA A 367 -19.96 -18.10 14.27
C ALA A 367 -21.23 -17.24 14.35
N GLY A 368 -21.74 -16.80 13.21
CA GLY A 368 -22.92 -15.93 13.08
C GLY A 368 -22.68 -14.46 13.42
N LEU A 369 -21.43 -14.05 13.66
CA LEU A 369 -21.12 -12.63 13.81
C LEU A 369 -21.28 -11.90 12.49
N SER A 370 -22.00 -10.80 12.50
CA SER A 370 -22.21 -9.98 11.29
C SER A 370 -22.40 -8.50 11.65
N VAL A 371 -22.32 -7.65 10.64
CA VAL A 371 -22.61 -6.23 10.76
C VAL A 371 -23.32 -5.70 9.52
N ASP A 372 -24.32 -4.85 9.73
CA ASP A 372 -25.01 -4.10 8.69
C ASP A 372 -24.50 -2.65 8.68
N ILE A 373 -24.02 -2.21 7.52
CA ILE A 373 -23.55 -0.85 7.30
C ILE A 373 -24.38 -0.24 6.15
N ASP A 374 -24.83 1.00 6.31
CA ASP A 374 -25.52 1.74 5.28
C ASP A 374 -24.67 2.90 4.71
N ALA A 375 -25.11 3.49 3.61
CA ALA A 375 -24.41 4.60 2.95
C ALA A 375 -24.24 5.84 3.85
N PRO A 376 -25.19 6.24 4.72
CA PRO A 376 -24.99 7.30 5.70
C PRO A 376 -23.86 7.02 6.70
N HIS A 377 -23.72 5.78 7.19
CA HIS A 377 -22.61 5.39 8.07
C HIS A 377 -21.26 5.53 7.36
N LEU A 378 -21.16 5.07 6.11
CA LEU A 378 -19.95 5.23 5.30
C LEU A 378 -19.62 6.72 5.10
N THR A 379 -20.59 7.55 4.74
CA THR A 379 -20.38 8.99 4.52
C THR A 379 -19.93 9.68 5.80
N THR A 380 -20.50 9.31 6.93
CA THR A 380 -20.09 9.83 8.25
C THR A 380 -18.64 9.42 8.59
N ALA A 381 -18.30 8.16 8.38
CA ALA A 381 -16.94 7.65 8.60
C ALA A 381 -15.93 8.35 7.67
N ALA A 382 -16.31 8.58 6.41
CA ALA A 382 -15.46 9.25 5.42
C ALA A 382 -15.33 10.77 5.66
N GLY A 383 -16.06 11.37 6.61
CA GLY A 383 -16.15 12.81 6.82
C GLY A 383 -14.81 13.52 6.99
N GLY A 384 -13.86 12.89 7.68
CA GLY A 384 -12.49 13.42 7.82
C GLY A 384 -11.77 13.57 6.48
N TYR A 385 -11.81 12.52 5.65
CA TYR A 385 -11.24 12.55 4.31
C TYR A 385 -11.97 13.54 3.39
N LEU A 386 -13.29 13.54 3.43
CA LEU A 386 -14.11 14.44 2.59
C LEU A 386 -13.83 15.91 2.91
N GLY A 387 -13.65 16.27 4.18
CA GLY A 387 -13.27 17.63 4.57
C GLY A 387 -11.91 18.05 4.00
N GLU A 388 -10.91 17.16 4.03
CA GLU A 388 -9.59 17.42 3.42
C GLU A 388 -9.68 17.54 1.88
N LEU A 389 -10.49 16.70 1.24
CA LEU A 389 -10.76 16.76 -0.21
C LEU A 389 -11.43 18.08 -0.61
N GLU A 390 -12.45 18.52 0.14
CA GLU A 390 -13.15 19.78 -0.10
C GLU A 390 -12.20 20.97 0.01
N VAL A 391 -11.35 21.00 1.04
CA VAL A 391 -10.32 22.04 1.22
C VAL A 391 -9.36 22.05 0.03
N LEU A 392 -8.91 20.88 -0.43
CA LEU A 392 -8.01 20.77 -1.59
C LEU A 392 -8.70 21.30 -2.87
N LEU A 393 -9.94 20.88 -3.14
CA LEU A 393 -10.68 21.32 -4.32
C LEU A 393 -10.94 22.84 -4.31
N GLN A 394 -11.26 23.41 -3.14
CA GLN A 394 -11.42 24.86 -2.97
C GLN A 394 -10.09 25.61 -3.22
N GLN A 395 -8.97 25.08 -2.74
CA GLN A 395 -7.65 25.64 -3.02
C GLN A 395 -7.36 25.62 -4.52
N VAL A 396 -7.61 24.49 -5.20
CA VAL A 396 -7.42 24.36 -6.65
C VAL A 396 -8.25 25.42 -7.39
N ARG A 397 -9.53 25.56 -7.04
CA ARG A 397 -10.41 26.59 -7.63
C ARG A 397 -9.90 28.01 -7.41
N ALA A 398 -9.45 28.31 -6.18
CA ALA A 398 -8.89 29.62 -5.85
C ALA A 398 -7.61 29.92 -6.63
N ASP A 399 -6.74 28.93 -6.79
CA ASP A 399 -5.48 29.09 -7.54
C ASP A 399 -5.71 29.24 -9.05
N ILE A 400 -6.75 28.61 -9.62
CA ILE A 400 -7.14 28.75 -11.04
C ILE A 400 -7.87 30.08 -11.28
N GLY A 401 -8.69 30.52 -10.31
CA GLY A 401 -9.45 31.78 -10.37
C GLY A 401 -10.76 31.71 -11.15
N HIS A 402 -11.10 30.60 -11.77
CA HIS A 402 -12.34 30.35 -12.51
C HIS A 402 -12.68 28.87 -12.53
N ASP A 403 -13.89 28.51 -12.93
CA ASP A 403 -14.24 27.11 -13.16
C ASP A 403 -13.68 26.67 -14.52
N PRO A 404 -13.05 25.46 -14.60
CA PRO A 404 -12.61 24.88 -15.87
C PRO A 404 -13.82 24.47 -16.73
N ALA A 405 -13.59 24.21 -18.02
CA ALA A 405 -14.67 23.67 -18.88
C ALA A 405 -15.11 22.26 -18.44
N ALA A 406 -14.18 21.47 -17.91
CA ALA A 406 -14.46 20.11 -17.43
C ALA A 406 -13.69 19.77 -16.15
N VAL A 407 -14.31 18.94 -15.31
CA VAL A 407 -13.65 18.19 -14.24
C VAL A 407 -13.66 16.71 -14.63
N PHE A 408 -12.47 16.16 -14.87
CA PHE A 408 -12.29 14.76 -15.25
C PHE A 408 -11.94 13.94 -14.02
N LEU A 409 -12.82 13.00 -13.65
CA LEU A 409 -12.65 12.11 -12.49
C LEU A 409 -12.07 10.77 -12.93
N THR A 410 -11.00 10.32 -12.28
CA THR A 410 -10.38 9.02 -12.47
C THR A 410 -9.91 8.44 -11.12
N GLY A 411 -9.31 7.25 -11.14
CA GLY A 411 -8.95 6.53 -9.92
C GLY A 411 -10.09 5.69 -9.34
N GLY A 412 -9.75 4.67 -8.55
CA GLY A 412 -10.70 3.68 -8.05
C GLY A 412 -11.87 4.25 -7.25
N MET A 413 -11.67 5.39 -6.59
CA MET A 413 -12.71 6.05 -5.79
C MET A 413 -13.59 7.02 -6.58
N SER A 414 -13.28 7.29 -7.85
CA SER A 414 -14.02 8.28 -8.69
C SER A 414 -15.50 7.94 -8.92
N ARG A 415 -15.87 6.66 -8.73
CA ARG A 415 -17.25 6.18 -8.83
C ARG A 415 -18.10 6.47 -7.60
N ALA A 416 -17.50 6.78 -6.46
CA ALA A 416 -18.22 7.05 -5.23
C ALA A 416 -19.00 8.36 -5.33
N GLY A 417 -20.32 8.32 -5.06
CA GLY A 417 -21.21 9.46 -5.21
C GLY A 417 -20.79 10.68 -4.38
N TYR A 418 -20.22 10.46 -3.19
CA TYR A 418 -19.73 11.54 -2.33
C TYR A 418 -18.49 12.24 -2.91
N ILE A 419 -17.62 11.54 -3.67
CA ILE A 419 -16.51 12.17 -4.40
C ILE A 419 -17.02 13.03 -5.55
N GLN A 420 -17.99 12.50 -6.32
CA GLN A 420 -18.61 13.24 -7.42
C GLN A 420 -19.31 14.49 -6.92
N GLN A 421 -20.03 14.41 -5.79
CA GLN A 421 -20.69 15.53 -5.15
C GLN A 421 -19.69 16.60 -4.69
N ALA A 422 -18.58 16.22 -4.06
CA ALA A 422 -17.53 17.14 -3.65
C ALA A 422 -16.93 17.89 -4.86
N ALA A 423 -16.63 17.18 -5.95
CA ALA A 423 -16.12 17.79 -7.18
C ALA A 423 -17.12 18.73 -7.84
N ALA A 424 -18.40 18.33 -7.93
CA ALA A 424 -19.47 19.17 -8.50
C ALA A 424 -19.75 20.43 -7.64
N ALA A 425 -19.67 20.32 -6.32
CA ALA A 425 -19.82 21.45 -5.42
C ALA A 425 -18.67 22.46 -5.53
N ALA A 426 -17.44 21.97 -5.72
CA ALA A 426 -16.27 22.82 -5.90
C ALA A 426 -16.27 23.56 -7.25
N PHE A 427 -16.76 22.93 -8.32
CA PHE A 427 -16.78 23.48 -9.70
C PHE A 427 -18.19 23.41 -10.32
N PRO A 428 -19.12 24.24 -9.85
CA PRO A 428 -20.55 24.11 -10.17
C PRO A 428 -20.91 24.39 -11.65
N THR A 429 -20.05 25.07 -12.41
CA THR A 429 -20.28 25.35 -13.83
C THR A 429 -19.50 24.43 -14.76
N ALA A 430 -18.58 23.62 -14.22
CA ALA A 430 -17.79 22.69 -15.00
C ALA A 430 -18.58 21.42 -15.35
N LYS A 431 -18.31 20.89 -16.55
CA LYS A 431 -18.86 19.58 -16.94
C LYS A 431 -18.12 18.47 -16.20
N LEU A 432 -18.83 17.67 -15.42
CA LEU A 432 -18.25 16.48 -14.81
C LEU A 432 -18.10 15.38 -15.87
N VAL A 433 -16.88 14.88 -16.05
CA VAL A 433 -16.54 13.83 -17.00
C VAL A 433 -15.95 12.65 -16.22
N HIS A 434 -16.47 11.46 -16.46
CA HIS A 434 -16.00 10.24 -15.83
C HIS A 434 -15.01 9.52 -16.75
N GLY A 435 -13.78 9.35 -16.27
CA GLY A 435 -12.77 8.53 -16.93
C GLY A 435 -12.89 7.06 -16.56
N ASP A 436 -12.01 6.25 -17.12
CA ASP A 436 -11.84 4.89 -16.65
C ASP A 436 -11.17 4.91 -15.25
N PRO A 437 -11.85 4.38 -14.22
CA PRO A 437 -11.33 4.46 -12.86
C PRO A 437 -10.09 3.61 -12.62
N SER A 438 -9.84 2.62 -13.49
CA SER A 438 -8.77 1.64 -13.32
C SER A 438 -7.60 1.85 -14.27
N PHE A 439 -7.86 2.39 -15.47
CA PHE A 439 -6.86 2.43 -16.53
C PHE A 439 -6.50 3.84 -17.03
N GLY A 440 -7.13 4.90 -16.54
CA GLY A 440 -6.87 6.28 -16.98
C GLY A 440 -5.40 6.68 -16.83
N VAL A 441 -4.80 6.38 -15.69
CA VAL A 441 -3.39 6.69 -15.40
C VAL A 441 -2.46 5.84 -16.26
N VAL A 442 -2.62 4.51 -16.28
CA VAL A 442 -1.71 3.62 -17.01
C VAL A 442 -1.76 3.83 -18.52
N GLN A 443 -2.93 4.15 -19.08
CA GLN A 443 -3.08 4.49 -20.49
C GLN A 443 -2.34 5.82 -20.81
N GLY A 444 -2.47 6.80 -19.95
CA GLY A 444 -1.74 8.06 -20.06
C GLY A 444 -0.22 7.89 -19.96
N LEU A 445 0.24 7.04 -19.05
CA LEU A 445 1.67 6.68 -18.95
C LEU A 445 2.17 6.01 -20.24
N ALA A 446 1.41 5.10 -20.82
CA ALA A 446 1.77 4.45 -22.09
C ALA A 446 1.85 5.44 -23.25
N LEU A 447 0.92 6.41 -23.33
CA LEU A 447 0.95 7.49 -24.32
C LEU A 447 2.17 8.41 -24.12
N ALA A 448 2.44 8.83 -22.88
CA ALA A 448 3.56 9.69 -22.55
C ALA A 448 4.92 9.00 -22.80
N ALA A 449 5.00 7.68 -22.62
CA ALA A 449 6.22 6.89 -22.84
C ALA A 449 6.75 6.98 -24.28
N THR A 450 5.89 7.26 -25.28
CA THR A 450 6.28 7.43 -26.67
C THR A 450 6.67 8.87 -27.03
N THR A 451 6.15 9.86 -26.32
CA THR A 451 6.47 11.27 -26.56
C THR A 451 7.76 11.70 -25.88
N SER A 452 8.22 11.01 -24.83
CA SER A 452 9.47 11.31 -24.11
C SER A 452 10.74 11.08 -24.93
N GLY A 453 10.67 10.46 -26.12
CA GLY A 453 11.75 10.37 -27.08
C GLY A 453 11.96 11.65 -27.92
N ALA A 454 11.06 12.63 -27.83
CA ALA A 454 11.08 13.86 -28.65
C ALA A 454 11.20 15.17 -27.85
N ALA A 455 11.14 15.12 -26.52
CA ALA A 455 11.23 16.32 -25.68
C ALA A 455 11.87 16.02 -24.32
N ALA A 456 13.20 16.03 -24.26
CA ALA A 456 13.92 16.30 -23.03
C ALA A 456 13.69 17.79 -22.69
N GLY A 457 12.65 18.10 -21.92
CA GLY A 457 12.36 19.49 -21.53
C GLY A 457 10.91 19.69 -21.06
N LEU A 458 10.54 19.10 -19.94
CA LEU A 458 9.40 19.53 -19.13
C LEU A 458 9.83 19.54 -17.66
#